data_3b8a2ddefddc7b69a458424d24f9de01
#
_entry.id   3b8a2ddefddc7b69a458424d24f9de01
#
_cell.length_a   1.000
_cell.length_b   1.000
_cell.length_c   1.000
_cell.angle_alpha   90.00
_cell.angle_beta   90.00
_cell.angle_gamma   90.00
#
_symmetry.space_group_name_H-M   'P 1'
#
loop_
_entity.id
_entity.type
_entity.pdbx_description
1 polymer ?
#
loop_
_entity_poly.entity_id
_entity_poly.type
_entity_poly.pdbx_seq_one_letter_code
_entity_poly.pdbx_strand_id
1 'polypeptide(L)'
;MKGLFLFSMLVLLYSCTLNAPYQSAQLQSSIDTHFKIAVLPFEVEFNKEYKKNSGMRGRGSSPEFWREQERLAGLDMQKEFFLSAAKQVEKGKFEKIIQDFLTTNRLLAEAGVMIHDIPKADKGKISRILGVDAVIWGETNIVVNPPFGFSTLPGGATTLASLYEGSNGELLWQKELVQRPSNRMDTPKRLGNFTAQQMAKLLPYNK
;
A
#
# COMPACT_ATOMS: atom_id res chain seq x y z
N MET A 1 10.18 -22.90 -46.51
CA MET A 1 9.60 -21.70 -45.84
C MET A 1 8.56 -22.01 -44.77
N LYS A 2 8.53 -23.19 -44.12
CA LYS A 2 7.57 -23.55 -43.06
C LYS A 2 8.13 -23.46 -41.62
N GLY A 3 9.44 -23.24 -41.44
CA GLY A 3 10.06 -23.17 -40.11
C GLY A 3 10.12 -21.79 -39.46
N LEU A 4 9.96 -20.71 -40.25
CA LEU A 4 10.09 -19.34 -39.72
C LEU A 4 8.83 -18.84 -38.98
N PHE A 5 7.67 -19.43 -39.27
CA PHE A 5 6.38 -19.06 -38.63
C PHE A 5 6.20 -19.63 -37.21
N LEU A 6 6.84 -20.78 -36.92
CA LEU A 6 6.73 -21.41 -35.58
C LEU A 6 7.59 -20.71 -34.54
N PHE A 7 8.69 -20.06 -34.92
CA PHE A 7 9.55 -19.32 -34.00
C PHE A 7 8.94 -17.97 -33.57
N SER A 8 8.17 -17.33 -34.45
CA SER A 8 7.48 -16.06 -34.16
C SER A 8 6.33 -16.22 -33.16
N MET A 9 5.71 -17.39 -33.10
CA MET A 9 4.58 -17.64 -32.19
C MET A 9 5.03 -17.94 -30.74
N LEU A 10 6.28 -18.41 -30.57
CA LEU A 10 6.83 -18.73 -29.25
C LEU A 10 7.24 -17.48 -28.45
N VAL A 11 7.55 -16.37 -29.14
CA VAL A 11 7.97 -15.11 -28.51
C VAL A 11 6.80 -14.32 -27.91
N LEU A 12 5.58 -14.55 -28.38
CA LEU A 12 4.37 -13.86 -27.90
C LEU A 12 3.84 -14.38 -26.55
N LEU A 13 4.34 -15.50 -26.07
CA LEU A 13 3.90 -16.08 -24.78
C LEU A 13 4.67 -15.55 -23.56
N TYR A 14 5.72 -14.75 -23.76
CA TYR A 14 6.57 -14.23 -22.67
C TYR A 14 6.17 -12.85 -22.13
N SER A 15 5.03 -12.26 -22.57
CA SER A 15 4.69 -10.87 -22.26
C SER A 15 3.73 -10.65 -21.10
N CYS A 16 3.42 -11.63 -20.26
CA CYS A 16 2.36 -11.47 -19.25
C CYS A 16 2.74 -11.90 -17.83
N THR A 17 3.89 -11.48 -17.30
CA THR A 17 4.23 -11.80 -15.89
C THR A 17 4.73 -10.62 -15.07
N LEU A 18 4.47 -9.37 -15.48
CA LEU A 18 5.04 -8.19 -14.82
C LEU A 18 4.34 -7.72 -13.54
N ASN A 19 3.31 -8.42 -13.02
CA ASN A 19 2.62 -8.05 -11.79
C ASN A 19 2.16 -9.23 -10.92
N ALA A 20 2.85 -10.37 -10.99
CA ALA A 20 2.60 -11.43 -10.03
C ALA A 20 3.00 -10.97 -8.61
N PRO A 21 2.20 -11.20 -7.58
CA PRO A 21 2.60 -10.89 -6.21
C PRO A 21 3.81 -11.73 -5.82
N TYR A 22 4.72 -11.14 -5.04
CA TYR A 22 5.71 -11.96 -4.33
C TYR A 22 4.98 -12.79 -3.27
N GLN A 23 5.34 -14.06 -3.16
CA GLN A 23 4.82 -14.98 -2.16
C GLN A 23 5.98 -15.82 -1.64
N SER A 24 6.18 -15.83 -0.31
CA SER A 24 7.14 -16.73 0.30
C SER A 24 6.63 -18.18 0.24
N ALA A 25 7.54 -19.14 0.28
CA ALA A 25 7.18 -20.56 0.34
C ALA A 25 6.34 -20.91 1.59
N GLN A 26 6.43 -20.12 2.64
CA GLN A 26 5.74 -20.32 3.92
C GLN A 26 4.40 -19.58 3.99
N LEU A 27 4.03 -18.80 2.97
CA LEU A 27 2.84 -17.95 3.01
C LEU A 27 1.59 -18.74 3.45
N GLN A 28 1.30 -19.86 2.79
CA GLN A 28 0.07 -20.60 3.07
C GLN A 28 0.05 -21.14 4.51
N SER A 29 1.12 -21.73 4.99
CA SER A 29 1.21 -22.24 6.36
C SER A 29 1.11 -21.13 7.40
N SER A 30 1.69 -19.96 7.14
CA SER A 30 1.61 -18.81 8.04
C SER A 30 0.19 -18.24 8.07
N ILE A 31 -0.44 -17.98 6.92
CA ILE A 31 -1.79 -17.39 6.91
C ILE A 31 -2.83 -18.31 7.55
N ASP A 32 -2.66 -19.62 7.50
CA ASP A 32 -3.57 -20.57 8.15
C ASP A 32 -3.52 -20.46 9.68
N THR A 33 -2.37 -20.12 10.26
CA THR A 33 -2.17 -19.95 11.70
C THR A 33 -2.50 -18.56 12.22
N HIS A 34 -2.53 -17.55 11.35
CA HIS A 34 -2.88 -16.20 11.76
C HIS A 34 -4.33 -16.12 12.23
N PHE A 35 -4.55 -15.46 13.34
CA PHE A 35 -5.88 -15.17 13.88
C PHE A 35 -6.19 -13.67 13.81
N LYS A 36 -5.23 -12.84 14.23
CA LYS A 36 -5.38 -11.38 14.31
C LYS A 36 -4.27 -10.66 13.54
N ILE A 37 -4.64 -9.71 12.73
CA ILE A 37 -3.70 -8.90 11.93
C ILE A 37 -3.92 -7.42 12.17
N ALA A 38 -2.89 -6.60 11.90
CA ALA A 38 -3.00 -5.14 11.96
C ALA A 38 -2.53 -4.50 10.65
N VAL A 39 -3.13 -3.36 10.33
CA VAL A 39 -2.69 -2.48 9.24
C VAL A 39 -1.93 -1.32 9.84
N LEU A 40 -0.69 -1.11 9.42
CA LEU A 40 0.15 0.00 9.85
C LEU A 40 -0.13 1.26 9.01
N PRO A 41 0.18 2.46 9.53
CA PRO A 41 0.21 3.67 8.71
C PRO A 41 1.09 3.48 7.48
N PHE A 42 0.58 3.86 6.31
CA PHE A 42 1.33 3.77 5.06
C PHE A 42 2.39 4.87 4.99
N GLU A 43 3.51 4.58 4.35
CA GLU A 43 4.43 5.62 3.89
C GLU A 43 3.90 6.20 2.59
N VAL A 44 3.77 7.53 2.53
CA VAL A 44 3.30 8.23 1.32
C VAL A 44 4.31 9.28 0.93
N GLU A 45 4.65 9.30 -0.35
CA GLU A 45 5.47 10.35 -0.95
C GLU A 45 4.71 11.01 -2.10
N PHE A 46 4.63 12.34 -2.08
CA PHE A 46 4.15 13.12 -3.22
C PHE A 46 5.31 13.47 -4.15
N ASN A 47 5.07 13.41 -5.46
CA ASN A 47 6.10 13.75 -6.43
C ASN A 47 6.58 15.21 -6.30
N LYS A 48 7.85 15.44 -6.63
CA LYS A 48 8.50 16.77 -6.49
C LYS A 48 7.80 17.87 -7.27
N GLU A 49 7.28 17.55 -8.46
CA GLU A 49 6.57 18.54 -9.30
C GLU A 49 5.26 19.00 -8.65
N TYR A 50 4.50 18.08 -8.06
CA TYR A 50 3.30 18.44 -7.31
C TYR A 50 3.62 19.35 -6.13
N LYS A 51 4.64 19.01 -5.35
CA LYS A 51 5.10 19.82 -4.21
C LYS A 51 5.49 21.23 -4.67
N LYS A 52 6.27 21.36 -5.75
CA LYS A 52 6.70 22.63 -6.31
C LYS A 52 5.52 23.47 -6.80
N ASN A 53 4.63 22.89 -7.59
CA ASN A 53 3.50 23.61 -8.19
C ASN A 53 2.45 24.02 -7.15
N SER A 54 2.26 23.24 -6.10
CA SER A 54 1.37 23.59 -4.99
C SER A 54 1.96 24.72 -4.13
N GLY A 55 3.29 24.75 -3.95
CA GLY A 55 4.01 25.82 -3.26
C GLY A 55 3.90 27.19 -3.95
N MET A 56 3.87 27.24 -5.28
CA MET A 56 3.69 28.48 -6.05
C MET A 56 2.34 29.19 -5.81
N ARG A 57 1.36 28.48 -5.23
CA ARG A 57 0.04 29.03 -4.87
C ARG A 57 -0.02 29.57 -3.44
N GLY A 58 1.12 29.80 -2.79
CA GLY A 58 1.22 30.44 -1.47
C GLY A 58 0.83 29.55 -0.29
N ARG A 59 0.61 28.24 -0.49
CA ARG A 59 0.34 27.29 0.59
C ARG A 59 1.37 26.15 0.55
N GLY A 60 2.20 26.04 1.61
CA GLY A 60 2.97 24.85 1.87
C GLY A 60 4.24 24.70 1.03
N SER A 61 5.19 25.62 1.19
CA SER A 61 6.53 25.50 0.58
C SER A 61 7.55 24.82 1.50
N SER A 62 7.25 24.65 2.79
CA SER A 62 8.23 24.08 3.72
C SER A 62 8.26 22.55 3.66
N PRO A 63 9.44 21.94 3.88
CA PRO A 63 9.57 20.48 3.99
C PRO A 63 8.71 19.89 5.09
N GLU A 64 8.51 20.62 6.21
CA GLU A 64 7.70 20.21 7.35
C GLU A 64 6.23 20.08 6.97
N PHE A 65 5.70 21.04 6.22
CA PHE A 65 4.35 20.99 5.70
C PHE A 65 4.12 19.73 4.87
N TRP A 66 5.04 19.42 3.95
CA TRP A 66 4.89 18.24 3.09
C TRP A 66 5.02 16.94 3.87
N ARG A 67 5.94 16.84 4.82
CA ARG A 67 6.02 15.67 5.71
C ARG A 67 4.73 15.42 6.46
N GLU A 68 4.09 16.50 6.96
CA GLU A 68 2.80 16.38 7.63
C GLU A 68 1.67 15.97 6.66
N GLN A 69 1.63 16.51 5.44
CA GLN A 69 0.64 16.09 4.44
C GLN A 69 0.83 14.61 4.05
N GLU A 70 2.05 14.15 3.88
CA GLU A 70 2.39 12.76 3.58
C GLU A 70 2.01 11.84 4.76
N ARG A 71 2.31 12.25 5.99
CA ARG A 71 1.90 11.53 7.20
C ARG A 71 0.38 11.39 7.30
N LEU A 72 -0.35 12.47 7.08
CA LEU A 72 -1.83 12.47 7.11
C LEU A 72 -2.41 11.58 5.99
N ALA A 73 -1.82 11.63 4.80
CA ALA A 73 -2.22 10.77 3.69
C ALA A 73 -2.00 9.28 4.03
N GLY A 74 -0.90 8.94 4.68
CA GLY A 74 -0.61 7.57 5.13
C GLY A 74 -1.61 7.04 6.16
N LEU A 75 -2.04 7.90 7.11
CA LEU A 75 -3.09 7.57 8.08
C LEU A 75 -4.46 7.41 7.40
N ASP A 76 -4.79 8.28 6.44
CA ASP A 76 -6.03 8.14 5.67
C ASP A 76 -6.04 6.82 4.88
N MET A 77 -4.92 6.45 4.25
CA MET A 77 -4.78 5.18 3.53
C MET A 77 -4.91 3.98 4.45
N GLN A 78 -4.29 3.99 5.63
CA GLN A 78 -4.45 2.96 6.66
C GLN A 78 -5.93 2.75 7.01
N LYS A 79 -6.64 3.84 7.28
CA LYS A 79 -8.07 3.82 7.60
C LYS A 79 -8.90 3.21 6.46
N GLU A 80 -8.68 3.67 5.23
CA GLU A 80 -9.43 3.18 4.06
C GLU A 80 -9.14 1.71 3.75
N PHE A 81 -7.88 1.29 3.94
CA PHE A 81 -7.50 -0.11 3.85
C PHE A 81 -8.24 -0.95 4.90
N PHE A 82 -8.19 -0.53 6.17
CA PHE A 82 -8.89 -1.19 7.26
C PHE A 82 -10.39 -1.33 6.97
N LEU A 83 -11.06 -0.24 6.59
CA LEU A 83 -12.50 -0.26 6.29
C LEU A 83 -12.84 -1.20 5.12
N SER A 84 -11.99 -1.23 4.10
CA SER A 84 -12.18 -2.13 2.96
C SER A 84 -11.97 -3.59 3.36
N ALA A 85 -10.96 -3.90 4.15
CA ALA A 85 -10.67 -5.24 4.65
C ALA A 85 -11.78 -5.73 5.62
N ALA A 86 -12.25 -4.86 6.53
CA ALA A 86 -13.38 -5.16 7.42
C ALA A 86 -14.65 -5.56 6.63
N LYS A 87 -14.93 -4.86 5.52
CA LYS A 87 -16.02 -5.26 4.61
C LYS A 87 -15.82 -6.63 3.95
N GLN A 88 -14.58 -7.09 3.74
CA GLN A 88 -14.34 -8.46 3.26
C GLN A 88 -14.62 -9.48 4.37
N VAL A 89 -14.29 -9.15 5.63
CA VAL A 89 -14.65 -9.99 6.80
C VAL A 89 -16.16 -10.13 6.92
N GLU A 90 -16.91 -9.02 6.89
CA GLU A 90 -18.37 -9.03 6.95
C GLU A 90 -19.01 -9.86 5.83
N LYS A 91 -18.39 -9.92 4.66
CA LYS A 91 -18.84 -10.72 3.53
C LYS A 91 -18.41 -12.19 3.59
N GLY A 92 -17.74 -12.60 4.66
CA GLY A 92 -17.23 -13.97 4.80
C GLY A 92 -16.10 -14.36 3.83
N LYS A 93 -15.50 -13.36 3.16
CA LYS A 93 -14.36 -13.58 2.25
C LYS A 93 -13.02 -13.65 2.97
N PHE A 94 -12.99 -13.28 4.22
CA PHE A 94 -11.79 -13.09 5.01
C PHE A 94 -12.09 -13.49 6.46
N GLU A 95 -11.44 -14.51 6.99
CA GLU A 95 -11.77 -15.11 8.30
C GLU A 95 -10.79 -14.69 9.40
N LYS A 96 -10.20 -13.51 9.31
CA LYS A 96 -9.24 -13.00 10.29
C LYS A 96 -9.82 -11.81 11.05
N ILE A 97 -9.41 -11.64 12.29
CA ILE A 97 -9.69 -10.40 13.03
C ILE A 97 -8.73 -9.31 12.54
N ILE A 98 -9.26 -8.19 12.12
CA ILE A 98 -8.46 -7.02 11.78
C ILE A 98 -8.49 -6.06 12.96
N GLN A 99 -7.33 -5.78 13.55
CA GLN A 99 -7.22 -4.81 14.64
C GLN A 99 -7.63 -3.43 14.16
N ASP A 100 -8.48 -2.77 14.93
CA ASP A 100 -8.91 -1.40 14.65
C ASP A 100 -7.69 -0.45 14.52
N PHE A 101 -7.73 0.42 13.52
CA PHE A 101 -6.61 1.30 13.19
C PHE A 101 -6.32 2.35 14.28
N LEU A 102 -7.34 2.80 15.03
CA LEU A 102 -7.13 3.70 16.18
C LEU A 102 -6.41 2.97 17.32
N THR A 103 -6.79 1.73 17.59
CA THR A 103 -6.09 0.87 18.57
C THR A 103 -4.65 0.63 18.14
N THR A 104 -4.42 0.30 16.86
CA THR A 104 -3.06 0.14 16.30
C THR A 104 -2.22 1.39 16.53
N ASN A 105 -2.74 2.57 16.16
CA ASN A 105 -2.01 3.82 16.27
C ASN A 105 -1.76 4.23 17.73
N ARG A 106 -2.71 3.98 18.64
CA ARG A 106 -2.55 4.21 20.08
C ARG A 106 -1.43 3.33 20.65
N LEU A 107 -1.42 2.03 20.37
CA LEU A 107 -0.40 1.11 20.86
C LEU A 107 1.01 1.46 20.33
N LEU A 108 1.13 1.86 19.06
CA LEU A 108 2.39 2.35 18.51
C LEU A 108 2.89 3.59 19.26
N ALA A 109 2.00 4.55 19.50
CA ALA A 109 2.34 5.78 20.22
C ALA A 109 2.75 5.51 21.69
N GLU A 110 2.02 4.64 22.39
CA GLU A 110 2.34 4.21 23.77
C GLU A 110 3.70 3.51 23.87
N ALA A 111 4.10 2.79 22.81
CA ALA A 111 5.42 2.16 22.71
C ALA A 111 6.52 3.10 22.20
N GLY A 112 6.20 4.37 21.93
CA GLY A 112 7.15 5.35 21.40
C GLY A 112 7.54 5.13 19.93
N VAL A 113 6.78 4.36 19.17
CA VAL A 113 7.03 4.12 17.74
C VAL A 113 6.43 5.26 16.93
N MET A 114 7.29 6.08 16.36
CA MET A 114 6.86 7.18 15.49
C MET A 114 6.53 6.67 14.09
N ILE A 115 5.53 7.27 13.43
CA ILE A 115 5.08 6.83 12.09
C ILE A 115 6.22 6.82 11.07
N HIS A 116 7.11 7.80 11.11
CA HIS A 116 8.24 7.90 10.19
C HIS A 116 9.35 6.87 10.44
N ASP A 117 9.32 6.15 11.57
CA ASP A 117 10.26 5.06 11.86
C ASP A 117 9.75 3.70 11.37
N ILE A 118 8.44 3.56 11.11
CA ILE A 118 7.81 2.32 10.71
C ILE A 118 8.49 1.68 9.48
N PRO A 119 8.89 2.42 8.43
CA PRO A 119 9.57 1.84 7.27
C PRO A 119 10.81 1.04 7.63
N LYS A 120 11.60 1.53 8.56
CA LYS A 120 12.89 0.94 8.99
C LYS A 120 12.76 0.01 10.19
N ALA A 121 11.62 0.04 10.88
CA ALA A 121 11.41 -0.76 12.08
C ALA A 121 11.26 -2.25 11.75
N ASP A 122 11.71 -3.10 12.66
CA ASP A 122 11.48 -4.54 12.65
C ASP A 122 9.98 -4.82 12.79
N LYS A 123 9.38 -5.43 11.77
CA LYS A 123 7.94 -5.71 11.69
C LYS A 123 7.51 -6.76 12.72
N GLY A 124 8.39 -7.72 13.06
CA GLY A 124 8.15 -8.67 14.13
C GLY A 124 8.09 -8.01 15.51
N LYS A 125 8.97 -7.02 15.77
CA LYS A 125 8.89 -6.21 17.00
C LYS A 125 7.59 -5.40 17.06
N ILE A 126 7.21 -4.76 15.94
CA ILE A 126 5.93 -4.03 15.86
C ILE A 126 4.75 -4.97 16.12
N SER A 127 4.73 -6.16 15.53
CA SER A 127 3.65 -7.14 15.72
C SER A 127 3.51 -7.54 17.19
N ARG A 128 4.62 -7.75 17.90
CA ARG A 128 4.60 -8.04 19.34
C ARG A 128 4.05 -6.88 20.17
N ILE A 129 4.40 -5.63 19.85
CA ILE A 129 3.84 -4.43 20.49
C ILE A 129 2.32 -4.37 20.30
N LEU A 130 1.86 -4.71 19.10
CA LEU A 130 0.44 -4.65 18.74
C LEU A 130 -0.37 -5.87 19.23
N GLY A 131 0.28 -6.96 19.61
CA GLY A 131 -0.36 -8.22 19.98
C GLY A 131 -1.11 -8.86 18.80
N VAL A 132 -0.45 -8.95 17.64
CA VAL A 132 -1.00 -9.49 16.39
C VAL A 132 -0.06 -10.50 15.75
N ASP A 133 -0.63 -11.42 14.96
CA ASP A 133 0.10 -12.50 14.30
C ASP A 133 0.80 -12.03 13.02
N ALA A 134 0.30 -10.95 12.40
CA ALA A 134 0.91 -10.38 11.22
C ALA A 134 0.60 -8.89 11.09
N VAL A 135 1.45 -8.16 10.39
CA VAL A 135 1.23 -6.75 10.06
C VAL A 135 1.27 -6.53 8.57
N ILE A 136 0.40 -5.64 8.12
CA ILE A 136 0.36 -5.13 6.74
C ILE A 136 0.92 -3.72 6.76
N TRP A 137 1.87 -3.46 5.89
CA TRP A 137 2.44 -2.14 5.68
C TRP A 137 2.59 -1.85 4.19
N GLY A 138 2.55 -0.59 3.79
CA GLY A 138 2.72 -0.21 2.39
C GLY A 138 3.40 1.12 2.19
N GLU A 139 4.02 1.22 1.02
CA GLU A 139 4.63 2.44 0.48
C GLU A 139 3.81 2.90 -0.71
N THR A 140 3.59 4.21 -0.81
CA THR A 140 2.80 4.78 -1.89
C THR A 140 3.48 6.01 -2.45
N ASN A 141 3.75 5.98 -3.74
CA ASN A 141 4.21 7.16 -4.49
C ASN A 141 3.02 7.72 -5.28
N ILE A 142 2.71 9.00 -5.05
CA ILE A 142 1.58 9.67 -5.69
C ILE A 142 2.11 10.75 -6.63
N VAL A 143 1.86 10.55 -7.93
CA VAL A 143 2.14 11.50 -8.99
C VAL A 143 0.84 12.18 -9.38
N VAL A 144 0.74 13.48 -9.15
CA VAL A 144 -0.42 14.27 -9.58
C VAL A 144 0.03 15.27 -10.62
N ASN A 145 -0.59 15.22 -11.78
CA ASN A 145 -0.35 16.22 -12.79
C ASN A 145 -1.01 17.55 -12.38
N PRO A 146 -0.27 18.66 -12.41
CA PRO A 146 -0.87 19.95 -12.15
C PRO A 146 -1.97 20.23 -13.21
N PRO A 147 -3.09 20.88 -12.81
CA PRO A 147 -4.21 21.14 -13.72
C PRO A 147 -3.87 22.08 -14.87
N PHE A 148 -2.69 22.69 -14.86
CA PHE A 148 -2.20 23.63 -15.88
C PHE A 148 -0.76 23.24 -16.28
N GLY A 149 -0.62 22.23 -17.11
CA GLY A 149 0.66 21.88 -17.67
C GLY A 149 0.50 20.87 -18.79
N PHE A 150 1.34 21.00 -19.83
CA PHE A 150 1.45 20.02 -20.91
C PHE A 150 2.16 18.71 -20.43
N SER A 151 2.01 18.33 -19.16
CA SER A 151 2.56 17.07 -18.68
C SER A 151 1.82 15.93 -19.37
N THR A 152 2.53 15.22 -20.22
CA THR A 152 2.06 14.03 -20.92
C THR A 152 2.11 12.78 -20.03
N LEU A 153 2.70 12.89 -18.83
CA LEU A 153 2.77 11.78 -17.90
C LEU A 153 1.42 11.59 -17.21
N PRO A 154 0.80 10.42 -17.34
CA PRO A 154 -0.42 10.13 -16.60
C PRO A 154 -0.09 10.15 -15.11
N GLY A 155 -0.78 10.99 -14.33
CA GLY A 155 -0.73 10.92 -12.88
C GLY A 155 -1.19 9.55 -12.38
N GLY A 156 -0.91 9.24 -11.13
CA GLY A 156 -1.34 7.99 -10.53
C GLY A 156 -0.81 7.82 -9.11
N ALA A 157 -1.26 6.75 -8.46
CA ALA A 157 -0.70 6.26 -7.23
C ALA A 157 -0.15 4.85 -7.48
N THR A 158 1.12 4.65 -7.17
CA THR A 158 1.75 3.33 -7.15
C THR A 158 1.92 2.94 -5.70
N THR A 159 1.26 1.87 -5.29
CA THR A 159 1.33 1.34 -3.91
C THR A 159 1.92 -0.04 -3.93
N LEU A 160 2.95 -0.25 -3.11
CA LEU A 160 3.51 -1.55 -2.80
C LEU A 160 3.05 -1.93 -1.38
N ALA A 161 2.18 -2.92 -1.27
CA ALA A 161 1.73 -3.42 0.03
C ALA A 161 2.40 -4.76 0.34
N SER A 162 2.80 -4.92 1.60
CA SER A 162 3.55 -6.06 2.11
C SER A 162 2.88 -6.62 3.36
N LEU A 163 2.84 -7.94 3.46
CA LEU A 163 2.42 -8.69 4.65
C LEU A 163 3.65 -9.29 5.31
N TYR A 164 3.81 -9.04 6.59
CA TYR A 164 4.93 -9.54 7.39
C TYR A 164 4.44 -10.48 8.50
N GLU A 165 5.17 -11.57 8.70
CA GLU A 165 5.00 -12.50 9.80
C GLU A 165 5.25 -11.81 11.15
N GLY A 166 4.37 -12.01 12.12
CA GLY A 166 4.47 -11.36 13.43
C GLY A 166 5.56 -11.92 14.33
N SER A 167 5.86 -13.19 14.20
CA SER A 167 6.84 -13.88 15.06
C SER A 167 8.27 -13.42 14.79
N ASN A 168 8.66 -13.26 13.53
CA ASN A 168 10.03 -13.01 13.09
C ASN A 168 10.19 -11.80 12.17
N GLY A 169 9.11 -11.17 11.71
CA GLY A 169 9.13 -10.04 10.79
C GLY A 169 9.44 -10.40 9.34
N GLU A 170 9.38 -11.67 8.97
CA GLU A 170 9.65 -12.14 7.61
C GLU A 170 8.59 -11.64 6.62
N LEU A 171 9.00 -11.25 5.42
CA LEU A 171 8.11 -10.86 4.34
C LEU A 171 7.43 -12.11 3.77
N LEU A 172 6.10 -12.21 3.94
CA LEU A 172 5.30 -13.32 3.45
C LEU A 172 4.71 -13.07 2.06
N TRP A 173 4.24 -11.86 1.83
CA TRP A 173 3.57 -11.48 0.60
C TRP A 173 3.81 -10.01 0.28
N GLN A 174 3.89 -9.70 -1.01
CA GLN A 174 4.01 -8.33 -1.49
C GLN A 174 3.30 -8.17 -2.82
N LYS A 175 2.57 -7.09 -2.99
CA LYS A 175 1.85 -6.77 -4.23
C LYS A 175 1.96 -5.30 -4.56
N GLU A 176 2.29 -5.01 -5.81
CA GLU A 176 2.19 -3.68 -6.36
C GLU A 176 0.82 -3.45 -7.02
N LEU A 177 0.27 -2.28 -6.85
CA LEU A 177 -0.93 -1.79 -7.53
C LEU A 177 -0.69 -0.38 -8.05
N VAL A 178 -0.94 -0.18 -9.32
CA VAL A 178 -0.90 1.13 -9.97
C VAL A 178 -2.32 1.60 -10.22
N GLN A 179 -2.72 2.69 -9.58
CA GLN A 179 -4.00 3.33 -9.77
C GLN A 179 -3.84 4.59 -10.60
N ARG A 180 -4.53 4.65 -11.74
CA ARG A 180 -4.56 5.85 -12.60
C ARG A 180 -5.71 6.77 -12.19
N PRO A 181 -5.57 8.09 -12.38
CA PRO A 181 -6.68 9.01 -12.20
C PRO A 181 -7.84 8.67 -13.15
N SER A 182 -9.04 8.77 -12.66
CA SER A 182 -10.25 8.60 -13.48
C SER A 182 -10.62 9.89 -14.23
N ASN A 183 -10.17 11.03 -13.71
CA ASN A 183 -10.37 12.35 -14.32
C ASN A 183 -9.26 13.32 -13.89
N ARG A 184 -9.23 14.52 -14.53
CA ARG A 184 -8.22 15.56 -14.26
C ARG A 184 -8.35 16.23 -12.88
N MET A 185 -9.43 15.97 -12.15
CA MET A 185 -9.69 16.57 -10.84
C MET A 185 -9.38 15.62 -9.69
N ASP A 186 -8.83 14.43 -9.97
CA ASP A 186 -8.45 13.50 -8.92
C ASP A 186 -7.35 14.10 -8.04
N THR A 187 -7.64 14.14 -6.75
CA THR A 187 -6.70 14.63 -5.74
C THR A 187 -5.76 13.50 -5.28
N PRO A 188 -4.55 13.83 -4.77
CA PRO A 188 -3.66 12.83 -4.18
C PRO A 188 -4.35 11.97 -3.13
N LYS A 189 -5.13 12.59 -2.26
CA LYS A 189 -5.92 11.91 -1.21
C LYS A 189 -6.87 10.88 -1.82
N ARG A 190 -7.63 11.25 -2.85
CA ARG A 190 -8.57 10.32 -3.50
C ARG A 190 -7.87 9.14 -4.15
N LEU A 191 -6.74 9.39 -4.84
CA LEU A 191 -5.96 8.33 -5.47
C LEU A 191 -5.40 7.37 -4.44
N GLY A 192 -4.77 7.88 -3.38
CA GLY A 192 -4.24 7.05 -2.29
C GLY A 192 -5.32 6.21 -1.62
N ASN A 193 -6.43 6.83 -1.24
CA ASN A 193 -7.55 6.15 -0.57
C ASN A 193 -8.15 5.05 -1.46
N PHE A 194 -8.36 5.34 -2.74
CA PHE A 194 -8.89 4.34 -3.67
C PHE A 194 -7.91 3.17 -3.85
N THR A 195 -6.61 3.47 -3.95
CA THR A 195 -5.57 2.43 -4.05
C THR A 195 -5.57 1.54 -2.81
N ALA A 196 -5.64 2.13 -1.60
CA ALA A 196 -5.71 1.39 -0.35
C ALA A 196 -6.95 0.47 -0.29
N GLN A 197 -8.11 0.95 -0.73
CA GLN A 197 -9.35 0.16 -0.80
C GLN A 197 -9.23 -1.02 -1.77
N GLN A 198 -8.60 -0.84 -2.93
CA GLN A 198 -8.40 -1.93 -3.91
C GLN A 198 -7.35 -2.92 -3.40
N MET A 199 -6.26 -2.43 -2.81
CA MET A 199 -5.19 -3.28 -2.27
C MET A 199 -5.70 -4.22 -1.17
N ALA A 200 -6.60 -3.75 -0.30
CA ALA A 200 -7.21 -4.57 0.74
C ALA A 200 -7.99 -5.79 0.19
N LYS A 201 -8.49 -5.70 -1.05
CA LYS A 201 -9.19 -6.81 -1.72
C LYS A 201 -8.23 -7.84 -2.34
N LEU A 202 -6.95 -7.49 -2.44
CA LEU A 202 -5.90 -8.35 -3.03
C LEU A 202 -5.10 -9.10 -1.97
N LEU A 203 -5.46 -8.96 -0.70
CA LEU A 203 -4.79 -9.67 0.39
C LEU A 203 -4.84 -11.19 0.19
N PRO A 204 -3.77 -11.92 0.55
CA PRO A 204 -3.71 -13.38 0.35
C PRO A 204 -4.65 -14.18 1.25
N TYR A 205 -5.37 -13.52 2.15
CA TYR A 205 -6.39 -14.13 3.02
C TYR A 205 -7.77 -14.30 2.35
N ASN A 206 -7.99 -13.65 1.19
CA ASN A 206 -9.27 -13.76 0.49
C ASN A 206 -9.45 -15.16 -0.12
N LYS A 207 -10.63 -15.75 0.12
CA LYS A 207 -11.10 -17.02 -0.48
C LYS A 207 -11.58 -16.79 -1.90
#